data_d09c54ec7196b307a79b1049ee86740d
#
_entry.id   d09c54ec7196b307a79b1049ee86740d
#
_cell.length_a   1.000
_cell.length_b   1.000
_cell.length_c   1.000
_cell.angle_alpha   90.00
_cell.angle_beta   90.00
_cell.angle_gamma   90.00
#
_symmetry.space_group_name_H-M   'P 1'
#
loop_
_entity.id
_entity.type
_entity.pdbx_description
1 polymer ?
#
loop_
_entity_poly.entity_id
_entity_poly.type
_entity_poly.pdbx_seq_one_letter_code
_entity_poly.pdbx_strand_id
1 'polypeptide(L)'
;MTEDRPARVLALGDSYTIGTGVDPDERWVSKLANRLRADGESVADPVVIAENGWTTDDLDGAIDEQDPQGPFDLVTLLIGANNCFQEEPPATFEPKFRAMLDRALGFAPNPESVVVLTVPDYTLTPVGEENDPDEHAERLERYNEIVREGARAEGTRLVDVVPSSKRVAEDESLIADDDLHPAPAQHDLWLERIYPVAAAALD
;
A
#
# COMPACT_ATOMS: atom_id res chain seq x y z
N MET A 1 19.62 27.18 13.51
CA MET A 1 19.88 25.77 13.26
C MET A 1 18.59 25.06 13.67
N THR A 2 17.69 24.83 12.72
CA THR A 2 16.56 23.94 12.95
C THR A 2 17.17 22.55 13.15
N GLU A 3 17.03 21.95 14.33
CA GLU A 3 17.34 20.53 14.51
C GLU A 3 16.50 19.78 13.48
N ASP A 4 17.21 19.13 12.54
CA ASP A 4 16.62 18.38 11.45
C ASP A 4 15.98 17.11 12.08
N ARG A 5 14.69 17.21 12.45
CA ARG A 5 13.99 16.05 12.98
C ARG A 5 13.94 14.97 11.90
N PRO A 6 14.04 13.69 12.25
CA PRO A 6 13.85 12.64 11.28
C PRO A 6 12.46 12.74 10.61
N ALA A 7 12.43 12.51 9.31
CA ALA A 7 11.19 12.41 8.55
C ALA A 7 10.32 11.28 9.11
N ARG A 8 9.03 11.54 9.27
CA ARG A 8 8.04 10.60 9.82
C ARG A 8 7.25 10.00 8.68
N VAL A 9 7.16 8.68 8.65
CA VAL A 9 6.42 7.91 7.65
C VAL A 9 5.23 7.23 8.32
N LEU A 10 4.04 7.35 7.71
CA LEU A 10 2.83 6.60 8.07
C LEU A 10 2.46 5.68 6.90
N ALA A 11 2.33 4.38 7.18
CA ALA A 11 1.89 3.41 6.20
C ALA A 11 0.52 2.84 6.60
N LEU A 12 -0.49 3.11 5.78
CA LEU A 12 -1.87 2.69 5.94
C LEU A 12 -2.20 1.56 4.97
N GLY A 13 -2.82 0.49 5.45
CA GLY A 13 -3.17 -0.59 4.53
C GLY A 13 -3.71 -1.86 5.18
N ASP A 14 -3.42 -2.96 4.50
CA ASP A 14 -3.84 -4.32 4.84
C ASP A 14 -2.63 -5.28 4.93
N SER A 15 -2.84 -6.58 4.62
CA SER A 15 -1.80 -7.61 4.62
C SER A 15 -0.60 -7.27 3.73
N TYR A 16 -0.81 -6.58 2.63
CA TYR A 16 0.25 -6.16 1.70
C TYR A 16 1.15 -5.03 2.26
N THR A 17 0.65 -4.30 3.24
CA THR A 17 1.39 -3.24 3.93
C THR A 17 2.06 -3.76 5.19
N ILE A 18 1.35 -4.57 6.02
CA ILE A 18 1.94 -5.18 7.22
C ILE A 18 3.02 -6.23 6.85
N GLY A 19 2.94 -6.82 5.65
CA GLY A 19 3.88 -7.83 5.18
C GLY A 19 3.54 -9.23 5.72
N THR A 20 2.27 -9.65 5.53
CA THR A 20 1.89 -11.04 5.85
C THR A 20 2.75 -12.01 5.05
N GLY A 21 3.25 -13.05 5.70
CA GLY A 21 4.08 -14.08 5.06
C GLY A 21 5.58 -13.76 5.02
N VAL A 22 6.02 -12.57 5.48
CA VAL A 22 7.45 -12.23 5.55
C VAL A 22 7.82 -11.64 6.91
N ASP A 23 9.11 -11.65 7.23
CA ASP A 23 9.61 -10.99 8.43
C ASP A 23 9.42 -9.45 8.32
N PRO A 24 9.22 -8.74 9.44
CA PRO A 24 9.00 -7.28 9.43
C PRO A 24 10.07 -6.47 8.70
N ASP A 25 11.32 -6.93 8.70
CA ASP A 25 12.42 -6.25 7.99
C ASP A 25 12.40 -6.48 6.48
N GLU A 26 11.68 -7.49 6.01
CA GLU A 26 11.59 -7.87 4.60
C GLU A 26 10.41 -7.23 3.85
N ARG A 27 9.44 -6.64 4.58
CA ARG A 27 8.32 -5.94 3.94
C ARG A 27 8.79 -4.63 3.29
N TRP A 28 8.11 -4.22 2.22
CA TRP A 28 8.48 -3.03 1.45
C TRP A 28 8.53 -1.75 2.29
N VAL A 29 7.68 -1.59 3.31
CA VAL A 29 7.66 -0.40 4.20
C VAL A 29 8.98 -0.26 4.95
N SER A 30 9.48 -1.33 5.55
CA SER A 30 10.76 -1.33 6.28
C SER A 30 11.94 -1.17 5.33
N LYS A 31 11.90 -1.85 4.19
CA LYS A 31 12.91 -1.72 3.13
C LYS A 31 12.97 -0.29 2.58
N LEU A 32 11.80 0.39 2.41
CA LEU A 32 11.74 1.79 2.00
C LEU A 32 12.48 2.70 2.99
N ALA A 33 12.14 2.60 4.28
CA ALA A 33 12.79 3.40 5.31
C ALA A 33 14.32 3.14 5.36
N ASN A 34 14.73 1.89 5.24
CA ASN A 34 16.15 1.52 5.22
C ASN A 34 16.87 2.07 3.97
N ARG A 35 16.22 2.04 2.81
CA ARG A 35 16.79 2.59 1.58
C ARG A 35 16.94 4.11 1.65
N LEU A 36 15.91 4.83 2.12
CA LEU A 36 15.98 6.27 2.34
C LEU A 36 17.14 6.66 3.27
N ARG A 37 17.30 5.93 4.39
CA ARG A 37 18.43 6.13 5.32
C ARG A 37 19.78 5.84 4.68
N ALA A 38 19.88 4.81 3.85
CA ALA A 38 21.11 4.48 3.14
C ALA A 38 21.53 5.56 2.13
N ASP A 39 20.56 6.27 1.55
CA ASP A 39 20.79 7.37 0.62
C ASP A 39 20.98 8.74 1.34
N GLY A 40 21.00 8.73 2.69
CA GLY A 40 21.37 9.89 3.50
C GLY A 40 20.20 10.64 4.14
N GLU A 41 18.96 10.19 3.92
CA GLU A 41 17.79 10.78 4.55
C GLU A 41 17.71 10.39 6.04
N SER A 42 17.38 11.36 6.90
CA SER A 42 17.06 11.08 8.30
C SER A 42 15.59 10.67 8.41
N VAL A 43 15.32 9.39 8.57
CA VAL A 43 13.95 8.83 8.62
C VAL A 43 13.76 8.05 9.92
N ALA A 44 12.69 8.35 10.65
CA ALA A 44 12.27 7.60 11.83
C ALA A 44 11.75 6.19 11.43
N ASP A 45 11.54 5.31 12.39
CA ASP A 45 10.86 4.05 12.11
C ASP A 45 9.42 4.33 11.67
N PRO A 46 8.95 3.71 10.57
CA PRO A 46 7.61 3.93 10.07
C PRO A 46 6.53 3.54 11.10
N VAL A 47 5.51 4.39 11.22
CA VAL A 47 4.26 4.02 11.87
C VAL A 47 3.44 3.22 10.87
N VAL A 48 3.05 2.00 11.22
CA VAL A 48 2.29 1.11 10.34
C VAL A 48 0.94 0.83 10.97
N ILE A 49 -0.14 1.20 10.28
CA ILE A 49 -1.52 0.89 10.63
C ILE A 49 -2.06 -0.01 9.53
N ALA A 50 -1.88 -1.29 9.71
CA ALA A 50 -2.23 -2.31 8.73
C ALA A 50 -2.28 -3.68 9.40
N GLU A 51 -3.19 -4.53 8.97
CA GLU A 51 -3.31 -5.92 9.44
C GLU A 51 -3.86 -6.83 8.34
N ASN A 52 -3.59 -8.12 8.48
CA ASN A 52 -4.07 -9.13 7.53
C ASN A 52 -5.61 -9.18 7.53
N GLY A 53 -6.20 -9.20 6.34
CA GLY A 53 -7.64 -9.34 6.16
C GLY A 53 -8.42 -8.02 6.23
N TRP A 54 -7.78 -6.89 6.55
CA TRP A 54 -8.48 -5.61 6.69
C TRP A 54 -9.07 -5.11 5.37
N THR A 55 -10.33 -4.71 5.48
CA THR A 55 -11.06 -3.91 4.50
C THR A 55 -10.85 -2.41 4.74
N THR A 56 -11.42 -1.57 3.90
CA THR A 56 -11.47 -0.12 4.13
C THR A 56 -12.14 0.26 5.46
N ASP A 57 -13.18 -0.48 5.86
CA ASP A 57 -13.91 -0.20 7.11
C ASP A 57 -13.08 -0.58 8.35
N ASP A 58 -12.32 -1.69 8.27
CA ASP A 58 -11.42 -2.11 9.35
C ASP A 58 -10.28 -1.12 9.55
N LEU A 59 -9.68 -0.67 8.44
CA LEU A 59 -8.63 0.35 8.47
C LEU A 59 -9.13 1.68 9.05
N ASP A 60 -10.34 2.11 8.70
CA ASP A 60 -10.95 3.32 9.24
C ASP A 60 -11.10 3.24 10.76
N GLY A 61 -11.65 2.13 11.25
CA GLY A 61 -11.77 1.87 12.70
C GLY A 61 -10.42 1.82 13.41
N ALA A 62 -9.41 1.21 12.80
CA ALA A 62 -8.07 1.11 13.37
C ALA A 62 -7.36 2.48 13.44
N ILE A 63 -7.57 3.35 12.46
CA ILE A 63 -7.06 4.73 12.49
C ILE A 63 -7.70 5.50 13.65
N ASP A 64 -9.00 5.34 13.89
CA ASP A 64 -9.69 5.98 15.01
C ASP A 64 -9.19 5.46 16.37
N GLU A 65 -8.94 4.16 16.48
CA GLU A 65 -8.44 3.55 17.73
C GLU A 65 -7.00 3.95 18.03
N GLN A 66 -6.12 3.99 17.03
CA GLN A 66 -4.71 4.29 17.22
C GLN A 66 -4.40 5.78 17.26
N ASP A 67 -5.32 6.63 16.78
CA ASP A 67 -5.23 8.10 16.78
C ASP A 67 -3.83 8.63 16.43
N PRO A 68 -3.29 8.33 15.21
CA PRO A 68 -1.93 8.72 14.84
C PRO A 68 -1.80 10.24 14.78
N GLN A 69 -0.84 10.78 15.52
CA GLN A 69 -0.65 12.23 15.60
C GLN A 69 0.23 12.73 14.44
N GLY A 70 -0.39 13.37 13.46
CA GLY A 70 0.26 14.03 12.32
C GLY A 70 0.92 15.36 12.67
N PRO A 71 1.48 16.11 11.70
CA PRO A 71 1.65 15.64 10.33
C PRO A 71 2.79 14.62 10.17
N PHE A 72 2.67 13.76 9.16
CA PHE A 72 3.72 12.88 8.68
C PHE A 72 4.30 13.44 7.40
N ASP A 73 5.61 13.31 7.21
CA ASP A 73 6.30 13.84 6.03
C ASP A 73 6.01 13.00 4.77
N LEU A 74 5.69 11.73 4.98
CA LEU A 74 5.24 10.80 3.95
C LEU A 74 4.10 9.92 4.50
N VAL A 75 3.00 9.83 3.76
CA VAL A 75 1.88 8.91 4.03
C VAL A 75 1.72 7.98 2.85
N THR A 76 1.64 6.67 3.08
CA THR A 76 1.31 5.70 2.03
C THR A 76 -0.05 5.06 2.27
N LEU A 77 -0.81 4.79 1.21
CA LEU A 77 -2.11 4.13 1.28
C LEU A 77 -2.19 3.00 0.26
N LEU A 78 -2.35 1.76 0.75
CA LEU A 78 -2.60 0.57 -0.04
C LEU A 78 -3.72 -0.22 0.64
N ILE A 79 -4.93 -0.18 0.11
CA ILE A 79 -6.11 -0.82 0.69
C ILE A 79 -7.12 -1.21 -0.41
N GLY A 80 -7.87 -2.27 -0.20
CA GLY A 80 -8.96 -2.68 -1.07
C GLY A 80 -8.88 -4.14 -1.54
N ALA A 81 -7.78 -4.83 -1.32
CA ALA A 81 -7.64 -6.23 -1.72
C ALA A 81 -8.71 -7.11 -1.08
N ASN A 82 -8.93 -6.95 0.23
CA ASN A 82 -9.94 -7.74 0.96
C ASN A 82 -11.38 -7.34 0.61
N ASN A 83 -11.66 -6.05 0.33
CA ASN A 83 -12.96 -5.65 -0.22
C ASN A 83 -13.22 -6.36 -1.56
N CYS A 84 -12.21 -6.42 -2.44
CA CYS A 84 -12.30 -7.09 -3.73
C CYS A 84 -12.48 -8.61 -3.55
N PHE A 85 -11.69 -9.23 -2.68
CA PHE A 85 -11.74 -10.67 -2.40
C PHE A 85 -13.08 -11.10 -1.79
N GLN A 86 -13.70 -10.23 -0.99
CA GLN A 86 -15.05 -10.41 -0.42
C GLN A 86 -16.17 -10.01 -1.40
N GLU A 87 -15.84 -9.80 -2.67
CA GLU A 87 -16.78 -9.49 -3.75
C GLU A 87 -17.59 -8.20 -3.52
N GLU A 88 -17.07 -7.26 -2.75
CA GLU A 88 -17.76 -5.98 -2.58
C GLU A 88 -17.88 -5.25 -3.94
N PRO A 89 -19.08 -4.76 -4.32
CA PRO A 89 -19.24 -4.06 -5.59
C PRO A 89 -18.37 -2.81 -5.69
N PRO A 90 -17.73 -2.51 -6.84
CA PRO A 90 -16.91 -1.30 -7.02
C PRO A 90 -17.63 0.01 -6.65
N ALA A 91 -18.93 0.10 -6.90
CA ALA A 91 -19.74 1.26 -6.52
C ALA A 91 -19.88 1.44 -4.99
N THR A 92 -19.73 0.38 -4.21
CA THR A 92 -19.70 0.43 -2.74
C THR A 92 -18.29 0.75 -2.23
N PHE A 93 -17.27 0.19 -2.88
CA PHE A 93 -15.87 0.44 -2.55
C PHE A 93 -15.46 1.90 -2.80
N GLU A 94 -15.90 2.51 -3.91
CA GLU A 94 -15.47 3.86 -4.31
C GLU A 94 -15.61 4.91 -3.19
N PRO A 95 -16.80 5.13 -2.57
CA PRO A 95 -16.92 6.12 -1.51
C PRO A 95 -16.08 5.79 -0.27
N LYS A 96 -15.88 4.51 0.04
CA LYS A 96 -15.03 4.08 1.16
C LYS A 96 -13.56 4.36 0.88
N PHE A 97 -13.09 4.05 -0.32
CA PHE A 97 -11.71 4.38 -0.72
C PHE A 97 -11.45 5.89 -0.70
N ARG A 98 -12.40 6.70 -1.20
CA ARG A 98 -12.28 8.17 -1.14
C ARG A 98 -12.20 8.67 0.30
N ALA A 99 -12.99 8.10 1.22
CA ALA A 99 -12.90 8.43 2.64
C ALA A 99 -11.52 8.08 3.21
N MET A 100 -10.94 6.93 2.85
CA MET A 100 -9.59 6.56 3.27
C MET A 100 -8.52 7.50 2.70
N LEU A 101 -8.69 7.93 1.45
CA LEU A 101 -7.79 8.90 0.83
C LEU A 101 -7.86 10.26 1.53
N ASP A 102 -9.06 10.73 1.89
CA ASP A 102 -9.26 11.95 2.69
C ASP A 102 -8.56 11.84 4.07
N ARG A 103 -8.65 10.66 4.71
CA ARG A 103 -7.93 10.40 5.97
C ARG A 103 -6.41 10.48 5.78
N ALA A 104 -5.87 9.84 4.74
CA ALA A 104 -4.45 9.89 4.42
C ALA A 104 -3.97 11.33 4.18
N LEU A 105 -4.73 12.12 3.43
CA LEU A 105 -4.48 13.55 3.20
C LEU A 105 -4.49 14.36 4.50
N GLY A 106 -5.37 14.04 5.44
CA GLY A 106 -5.45 14.70 6.75
C GLY A 106 -4.20 14.50 7.62
N PHE A 107 -3.39 13.47 7.36
CA PHE A 107 -2.13 13.20 8.06
C PHE A 107 -0.91 13.81 7.40
N ALA A 108 -1.02 14.27 6.15
CA ALA A 108 0.08 14.79 5.36
C ALA A 108 0.08 16.33 5.31
N PRO A 109 1.23 16.99 5.12
CA PRO A 109 1.31 18.45 5.00
C PRO A 109 0.71 18.96 3.68
N ASN A 110 0.70 18.14 2.64
CA ASN A 110 0.16 18.46 1.31
C ASN A 110 -0.12 17.16 0.54
N PRO A 111 -0.90 17.19 -0.57
CA PRO A 111 -1.23 16.00 -1.33
C PRO A 111 -0.01 15.28 -1.93
N GLU A 112 1.05 15.99 -2.28
CA GLU A 112 2.26 15.38 -2.85
C GLU A 112 3.05 14.53 -1.84
N SER A 113 2.80 14.72 -0.54
CA SER A 113 3.33 13.88 0.54
C SER A 113 2.53 12.59 0.74
N VAL A 114 1.45 12.38 -0.02
CA VAL A 114 0.67 11.14 -0.01
C VAL A 114 1.01 10.30 -1.24
N VAL A 115 1.40 9.05 -1.02
CA VAL A 115 1.68 8.06 -2.07
C VAL A 115 0.61 6.97 -2.00
N VAL A 116 -0.24 6.94 -3.00
CA VAL A 116 -1.26 5.89 -3.16
C VAL A 116 -0.69 4.76 -4.01
N LEU A 117 -0.90 3.52 -3.58
CA LEU A 117 -0.51 2.33 -4.33
C LEU A 117 -1.77 1.67 -4.93
N THR A 118 -1.67 1.16 -6.15
CA THR A 118 -2.71 0.30 -6.71
C THR A 118 -2.82 -1.00 -5.91
N VAL A 119 -4.01 -1.59 -5.88
CA VAL A 119 -4.23 -2.92 -5.29
C VAL A 119 -3.47 -3.95 -6.14
N PRO A 120 -2.58 -4.76 -5.55
CA PRO A 120 -1.83 -5.78 -6.29
C PRO A 120 -2.76 -6.85 -6.86
N ASP A 121 -2.36 -7.43 -7.98
CA ASP A 121 -3.10 -8.54 -8.59
C ASP A 121 -2.74 -9.85 -7.89
N TYR A 122 -3.68 -10.39 -7.13
CA TYR A 122 -3.56 -11.67 -6.44
C TYR A 122 -4.16 -12.84 -7.24
N THR A 123 -4.82 -12.57 -8.36
CA THR A 123 -5.57 -13.60 -9.10
C THR A 123 -4.68 -14.64 -9.77
N LEU A 124 -3.38 -14.34 -9.89
CA LEU A 124 -2.36 -15.22 -10.47
C LEU A 124 -1.57 -16.01 -9.41
N THR A 125 -1.98 -15.95 -8.16
CA THR A 125 -1.45 -16.80 -7.08
C THR A 125 -2.27 -18.09 -6.96
N PRO A 126 -1.75 -19.18 -6.36
CA PRO A 126 -2.52 -20.41 -6.17
C PRO A 126 -3.87 -20.18 -5.51
N VAL A 127 -3.92 -19.39 -4.43
CA VAL A 127 -5.20 -19.03 -3.77
C VAL A 127 -6.10 -18.23 -4.70
N GLY A 128 -5.54 -17.30 -5.47
CA GLY A 128 -6.31 -16.49 -6.43
C GLY A 128 -6.92 -17.34 -7.54
N GLU A 129 -6.16 -18.30 -8.08
CA GLU A 129 -6.62 -19.20 -9.15
C GLU A 129 -7.77 -20.12 -8.70
N GLU A 130 -7.88 -20.41 -7.42
CA GLU A 130 -8.96 -21.23 -6.85
C GLU A 130 -10.29 -20.45 -6.62
N ASN A 131 -10.26 -19.11 -6.77
CA ASN A 131 -11.37 -18.21 -6.41
C ASN A 131 -11.81 -17.34 -7.60
N ASP A 132 -12.40 -17.94 -8.62
CA ASP A 132 -12.94 -17.24 -9.81
C ASP A 132 -12.03 -16.12 -10.36
N PRO A 133 -10.80 -16.47 -10.80
CA PRO A 133 -9.75 -15.50 -11.11
C PRO A 133 -10.15 -14.46 -12.16
N ASP A 134 -10.95 -14.83 -13.14
CA ASP A 134 -11.39 -13.91 -14.20
C ASP A 134 -12.33 -12.82 -13.64
N GLU A 135 -13.29 -13.19 -12.79
CA GLU A 135 -14.22 -12.24 -12.17
C GLU A 135 -13.48 -11.31 -11.19
N HIS A 136 -12.56 -11.88 -10.41
CA HIS A 136 -11.73 -11.10 -9.49
C HIS A 136 -10.79 -10.15 -10.25
N ALA A 137 -10.20 -10.58 -11.37
CA ALA A 137 -9.34 -9.72 -12.19
C ALA A 137 -10.11 -8.53 -12.78
N GLU A 138 -11.34 -8.75 -13.29
CA GLU A 138 -12.20 -7.67 -13.77
C GLU A 138 -12.58 -6.69 -12.65
N ARG A 139 -12.88 -7.19 -11.46
CA ARG A 139 -13.20 -6.37 -10.28
C ARG A 139 -11.98 -5.58 -9.81
N LEU A 140 -10.80 -6.20 -9.74
CA LEU A 140 -9.54 -5.54 -9.40
C LEU A 140 -9.20 -4.41 -10.36
N GLU A 141 -9.40 -4.59 -11.66
CA GLU A 141 -9.15 -3.50 -12.61
C GLU A 141 -10.06 -2.30 -12.34
N ARG A 142 -11.36 -2.53 -12.06
CA ARG A 142 -12.28 -1.45 -11.68
C ARG A 142 -11.90 -0.78 -10.36
N TYR A 143 -11.42 -1.55 -9.38
CA TYR A 143 -10.88 -1.00 -8.13
C TYR A 143 -9.66 -0.12 -8.40
N ASN A 144 -8.75 -0.59 -9.25
CA ASN A 144 -7.56 0.15 -9.61
C ASN A 144 -7.87 1.40 -10.47
N GLU A 145 -8.94 1.38 -11.27
CA GLU A 145 -9.46 2.60 -11.92
C GLU A 145 -9.89 3.63 -10.86
N ILE A 146 -10.67 3.22 -9.85
CA ILE A 146 -11.10 4.09 -8.74
C ILE A 146 -9.89 4.66 -7.99
N VAL A 147 -8.89 3.82 -7.69
CA VAL A 147 -7.66 4.24 -7.01
C VAL A 147 -6.91 5.29 -7.83
N ARG A 148 -6.70 5.03 -9.13
CA ARG A 148 -6.00 5.96 -10.04
C ARG A 148 -6.75 7.29 -10.21
N GLU A 149 -8.09 7.22 -10.32
CA GLU A 149 -8.94 8.43 -10.45
C GLU A 149 -8.94 9.24 -9.15
N GLY A 150 -9.05 8.58 -7.99
CA GLY A 150 -8.97 9.22 -6.68
C GLY A 150 -7.63 9.94 -6.50
N ALA A 151 -6.52 9.24 -6.72
CA ALA A 151 -5.19 9.82 -6.61
C ALA A 151 -5.00 11.04 -7.53
N ARG A 152 -5.47 10.95 -8.78
CA ARG A 152 -5.39 12.05 -9.72
C ARG A 152 -6.26 13.24 -9.30
N ALA A 153 -7.47 13.00 -8.82
CA ALA A 153 -8.41 14.05 -8.42
C ALA A 153 -7.88 14.87 -7.24
N GLU A 154 -7.24 14.20 -6.28
CA GLU A 154 -6.67 14.83 -5.08
C GLU A 154 -5.22 15.34 -5.28
N GLY A 155 -4.60 15.07 -6.42
CA GLY A 155 -3.23 15.50 -6.70
C GLY A 155 -2.16 14.75 -5.88
N THR A 156 -2.48 13.54 -5.40
CA THR A 156 -1.51 12.69 -4.71
C THR A 156 -0.59 11.99 -5.70
N ARG A 157 0.52 11.46 -5.19
CA ARG A 157 1.40 10.59 -5.98
C ARG A 157 0.79 9.19 -6.09
N LEU A 158 1.06 8.53 -7.21
CA LEU A 158 0.54 7.19 -7.47
C LEU A 158 1.69 6.24 -7.84
N VAL A 159 1.68 5.04 -7.27
CA VAL A 159 2.56 3.94 -7.66
C VAL A 159 1.72 2.77 -8.14
N ASP A 160 1.93 2.33 -9.38
CA ASP A 160 1.28 1.14 -9.93
C ASP A 160 2.15 -0.10 -9.65
N VAL A 161 1.71 -0.94 -8.69
CA VAL A 161 2.38 -2.20 -8.34
C VAL A 161 1.84 -3.41 -9.10
N VAL A 162 0.73 -3.26 -9.84
CA VAL A 162 0.10 -4.35 -10.61
C VAL A 162 1.08 -5.04 -11.57
N PRO A 163 1.90 -4.32 -12.36
CA PRO A 163 2.84 -5.01 -13.25
C PRO A 163 3.89 -5.85 -12.52
N SER A 164 4.26 -5.46 -11.30
CA SER A 164 5.18 -6.25 -10.47
C SER A 164 4.48 -7.44 -9.84
N SER A 165 3.24 -7.30 -9.34
CA SER A 165 2.48 -8.42 -8.76
C SER A 165 2.19 -9.51 -9.80
N LYS A 166 1.94 -9.16 -11.05
CA LYS A 166 1.72 -10.13 -12.14
C LYS A 166 2.91 -11.02 -12.46
N ARG A 167 4.11 -10.68 -12.01
CA ARG A 167 5.31 -11.50 -12.26
C ARG A 167 5.29 -12.85 -11.56
N VAL A 168 4.40 -13.05 -10.58
CA VAL A 168 4.19 -14.36 -9.93
C VAL A 168 3.81 -15.45 -10.93
N ALA A 169 3.15 -15.11 -12.06
CA ALA A 169 2.83 -16.04 -13.12
C ALA A 169 4.09 -16.60 -13.85
N GLU A 170 5.22 -15.92 -13.76
CA GLU A 170 6.48 -16.33 -14.37
C GLU A 170 7.47 -16.88 -13.36
N ASP A 171 7.30 -16.55 -12.06
CA ASP A 171 8.22 -16.90 -11.00
C ASP A 171 7.46 -17.09 -9.66
N GLU A 172 7.17 -18.34 -9.32
CA GLU A 172 6.48 -18.73 -8.10
C GLU A 172 7.28 -18.39 -6.82
N SER A 173 8.60 -18.20 -6.90
CA SER A 173 9.41 -17.78 -5.75
C SER A 173 9.07 -16.37 -5.25
N LEU A 174 8.24 -15.62 -5.99
CA LEU A 174 7.70 -14.34 -5.61
C LEU A 174 6.48 -14.44 -4.68
N ILE A 175 5.96 -15.64 -4.44
CA ILE A 175 4.82 -15.92 -3.56
C ILE A 175 5.35 -16.49 -2.23
N ALA A 176 4.81 -16.03 -1.10
CA ALA A 176 5.13 -16.56 0.22
C ALA A 176 4.56 -17.97 0.43
N ASP A 177 4.95 -18.62 1.53
CA ASP A 177 4.56 -20.00 1.85
C ASP A 177 3.04 -20.19 2.05
N ASP A 178 2.25 -19.12 2.09
CA ASP A 178 0.80 -19.16 2.22
C ASP A 178 0.05 -19.18 0.87
N ASP A 179 0.77 -19.29 -0.23
CA ASP A 179 0.24 -19.38 -1.59
C ASP A 179 -0.56 -18.13 -2.06
N LEU A 180 -0.42 -17.00 -1.37
CA LEU A 180 -1.19 -15.77 -1.63
C LEU A 180 -0.32 -14.51 -1.56
N HIS A 181 0.35 -14.29 -0.43
CA HIS A 181 1.03 -13.02 -0.16
C HIS A 181 2.40 -12.94 -0.85
N PRO A 182 2.93 -11.71 -1.03
CA PRO A 182 4.23 -11.53 -1.67
C PRO A 182 5.37 -12.04 -0.79
N ALA A 183 6.27 -12.81 -1.39
CA ALA A 183 7.56 -13.19 -0.80
C ALA A 183 8.52 -11.97 -0.71
N PRO A 184 9.64 -12.06 0.04
CA PRO A 184 10.60 -10.96 0.16
C PRO A 184 11.08 -10.39 -1.18
N ALA A 185 11.29 -11.24 -2.19
CA ALA A 185 11.70 -10.82 -3.52
C ALA A 185 10.62 -10.01 -4.27
N GLN A 186 9.35 -10.31 -4.02
CA GLN A 186 8.24 -9.52 -4.57
C GLN A 186 8.18 -8.12 -3.91
N HIS A 187 8.43 -8.02 -2.62
CA HIS A 187 8.55 -6.75 -1.92
C HIS A 187 9.72 -5.90 -2.45
N ASP A 188 10.82 -6.52 -2.88
CA ASP A 188 11.92 -5.82 -3.55
C ASP A 188 11.50 -5.23 -4.90
N LEU A 189 10.74 -5.99 -5.70
CA LEU A 189 10.20 -5.49 -6.97
C LEU A 189 9.22 -4.32 -6.79
N TRP A 190 8.45 -4.32 -5.72
CA TRP A 190 7.58 -3.20 -5.37
C TRP A 190 8.40 -1.99 -4.92
N LEU A 191 9.43 -2.22 -4.10
CA LEU A 191 10.32 -1.15 -3.63
C LEU A 191 10.97 -0.38 -4.78
N GLU A 192 11.39 -1.06 -5.86
CA GLU A 192 11.95 -0.39 -7.04
C GLU A 192 10.98 0.62 -7.69
N ARG A 193 9.67 0.41 -7.53
CA ARG A 193 8.64 1.33 -8.02
C ARG A 193 8.27 2.40 -6.99
N ILE A 194 8.21 2.01 -5.71
CA ILE A 194 7.79 2.88 -4.61
C ILE A 194 8.88 3.90 -4.27
N TYR A 195 10.12 3.45 -4.20
CA TYR A 195 11.24 4.26 -3.73
C TYR A 195 11.39 5.61 -4.45
N PRO A 196 11.47 5.68 -5.80
CA PRO A 196 11.69 6.97 -6.49
C PRO A 196 10.53 7.95 -6.26
N VAL A 197 9.31 7.45 -6.08
CA VAL A 197 8.12 8.29 -5.84
C VAL A 197 8.10 8.77 -4.39
N ALA A 198 8.43 7.90 -3.45
CA ALA A 198 8.48 8.22 -2.02
C ALA A 198 9.64 9.17 -1.68
N ALA A 199 10.82 8.97 -2.28
CA ALA A 199 11.95 9.88 -2.12
C ALA A 199 11.59 11.29 -2.62
N ALA A 200 10.99 11.40 -3.81
CA ALA A 200 10.54 12.69 -4.35
C ALA A 200 9.39 13.34 -3.55
N ALA A 201 8.71 12.61 -2.67
CA ALA A 201 7.69 13.15 -1.77
C ALA A 201 8.29 13.78 -0.49
N LEU A 202 9.55 13.46 -0.19
CA LEU A 202 10.29 14.00 0.97
C LEU A 202 11.17 15.23 0.61
N ASP A 203 11.40 15.47 -0.71
CA ASP A 203 12.13 16.65 -1.23
C ASP A 203 11.27 17.93 -1.12
#